data_6b0984482b14d820664256fe842f9251
#
_entry.id   6b0984482b14d820664256fe842f9251
#
_cell.length_a   1.000
_cell.length_b   1.000
_cell.length_c   1.000
_cell.angle_alpha   90.00
_cell.angle_beta   90.00
_cell.angle_gamma   90.00
#
_symmetry.space_group_name_H-M   'P 1'
#
loop_
_entity.id
_entity.type
_entity.pdbx_description
1 polymer ?
#
loop_
_entity_poly.entity_id
_entity_poly.type
_entity_poly.pdbx_seq_one_letter_code
_entity_poly.pdbx_strand_id
1 'polypeptide(L)'
;GRSMLNVVAVSQALGYLTVKPGVIIDVDQMRGYGDDQLVMICTGSQGEPMSALTRMSTGDHRQVKVGPNDYIILSAHPIPGNEKLVGNVVNDLMKLGADVIYENSYNVHVSGHACQDETKMLLSLTRPKFFVPVHGEYKHLMKNAGVARSVGLDQKKIIISDIGRVIETDGVTMRITGTVPAGRVLVDGLGVGDVGSVVLRDRKLLAEEGL
;
A
#
# COMPACT_ATOMS: atom_id res chain seq x y z
N GLY A 1 11.64 10.05 8.17
CA GLY A 1 12.58 9.41 7.23
C GLY A 1 12.62 10.14 5.89
N ARG A 2 13.61 9.85 5.08
CA ARG A 2 13.91 10.58 3.83
C ARG A 2 12.71 10.69 2.87
N SER A 3 11.97 9.62 2.68
CA SER A 3 10.75 9.62 1.84
C SER A 3 9.67 10.56 2.36
N MET A 4 9.46 10.59 3.67
CA MET A 4 8.48 11.49 4.29
C MET A 4 8.89 12.96 4.18
N LEU A 5 10.18 13.27 4.37
CA LEU A 5 10.70 14.63 4.18
C LEU A 5 10.50 15.11 2.74
N ASN A 6 10.74 14.24 1.75
CA ASN A 6 10.49 14.57 0.34
C ASN A 6 9.00 14.85 0.07
N VAL A 7 8.09 14.04 0.61
CA VAL A 7 6.64 14.27 0.47
C VAL A 7 6.25 15.61 1.08
N VAL A 8 6.74 15.92 2.28
CA VAL A 8 6.49 17.22 2.93
C VAL A 8 7.01 18.37 2.08
N ALA A 9 8.25 18.30 1.59
CA ALA A 9 8.85 19.34 0.77
C ALA A 9 8.06 19.59 -0.53
N VAL A 10 7.64 18.54 -1.22
CA VAL A 10 6.81 18.65 -2.41
C VAL A 10 5.45 19.24 -2.08
N SER A 11 4.80 18.79 -1.01
CA SER A 11 3.49 19.30 -0.59
C SER A 11 3.55 20.78 -0.23
N GLN A 12 4.64 21.23 0.41
CA GLN A 12 4.85 22.65 0.71
C GLN A 12 5.10 23.46 -0.57
N ALA A 13 5.92 22.95 -1.49
CA ALA A 13 6.21 23.62 -2.76
C ALA A 13 4.95 23.79 -3.63
N LEU A 14 4.00 22.85 -3.55
CA LEU A 14 2.73 22.90 -4.26
C LEU A 14 1.62 23.66 -3.49
N GLY A 15 1.90 24.14 -2.28
CA GLY A 15 0.94 24.91 -1.47
C GLY A 15 -0.13 24.06 -0.76
N TYR A 16 -0.01 22.71 -0.79
CA TYR A 16 -0.94 21.82 -0.09
C TYR A 16 -0.69 21.72 1.42
N LEU A 17 0.50 22.06 1.87
CA LEU A 17 0.90 21.98 3.26
C LEU A 17 1.64 23.23 3.68
N THR A 18 1.23 23.84 4.79
CA THR A 18 1.96 24.94 5.43
C THR A 18 2.42 24.48 6.81
N VAL A 19 3.72 24.44 7.02
CA VAL A 19 4.33 24.08 8.30
C VAL A 19 5.13 25.26 8.82
N LYS A 20 4.92 25.59 10.08
CA LYS A 20 5.70 26.65 10.73
C LYS A 20 7.18 26.23 10.86
N PRO A 21 8.13 27.18 10.73
CA PRO A 21 9.54 26.89 10.97
C PRO A 21 9.76 26.23 12.34
N GLY A 22 10.61 25.22 12.41
CA GLY A 22 10.95 24.52 13.64
C GLY A 22 9.98 23.42 14.09
N VAL A 23 8.84 23.21 13.39
CA VAL A 23 7.90 22.12 13.71
C VAL A 23 8.43 20.77 13.19
N ILE A 24 9.05 20.77 12.01
CA ILE A 24 9.70 19.57 11.47
C ILE A 24 11.18 19.68 11.78
N ILE A 25 11.71 18.66 12.42
CA ILE A 25 13.12 18.55 12.79
C ILE A 25 13.72 17.28 12.20
N ASP A 26 15.01 17.26 12.03
CA ASP A 26 15.74 16.05 11.68
C ASP A 26 15.85 15.10 12.87
N VAL A 27 15.94 13.81 12.58
CA VAL A 27 16.06 12.77 13.61
C VAL A 27 17.26 12.98 14.53
N ASP A 28 18.33 13.56 14.05
CA ASP A 28 19.53 13.89 14.86
C ASP A 28 19.26 14.96 15.94
N GLN A 29 18.26 15.80 15.72
CA GLN A 29 17.88 16.87 16.65
C GLN A 29 16.95 16.37 17.78
N MET A 30 16.40 15.16 17.68
CA MET A 30 15.48 14.59 18.67
C MET A 30 16.04 14.66 20.11
N ARG A 31 17.35 14.48 20.27
CA ARG A 31 18.00 14.49 21.60
C ARG A 31 17.85 15.81 22.36
N GLY A 32 17.46 16.88 21.69
CA GLY A 32 17.22 18.19 22.28
C GLY A 32 15.79 18.41 22.80
N TYR A 33 14.90 17.41 22.68
CA TYR A 33 13.50 17.50 23.06
C TYR A 33 13.13 16.39 24.04
N GLY A 34 12.14 16.64 24.89
CA GLY A 34 11.53 15.63 25.72
C GLY A 34 10.69 14.66 24.87
N ASP A 35 10.53 13.41 25.30
CA ASP A 35 9.78 12.39 24.56
C ASP A 35 8.31 12.81 24.36
N ASP A 36 7.73 13.52 25.32
CA ASP A 36 6.38 14.08 25.26
C ASP A 36 6.18 15.21 24.23
N GLN A 37 7.28 15.73 23.68
CA GLN A 37 7.28 16.79 22.67
C GLN A 37 7.46 16.26 21.25
N LEU A 38 7.69 14.95 21.09
CA LEU A 38 8.06 14.35 19.83
C LEU A 38 6.92 13.54 19.23
N VAL A 39 6.65 13.79 17.96
CA VAL A 39 5.79 12.94 17.12
C VAL A 39 6.60 12.50 15.90
N MET A 40 6.66 11.19 15.68
CA MET A 40 7.39 10.63 14.56
C MET A 40 6.44 10.04 13.52
N ILE A 41 6.58 10.49 12.26
CA ILE A 41 5.88 9.90 11.13
C ILE A 41 6.88 9.08 10.32
N CYS A 42 6.62 7.77 10.19
CA CYS A 42 7.53 6.87 9.49
C CYS A 42 6.77 5.91 8.56
N THR A 43 7.54 5.18 7.75
CA THR A 43 7.05 4.09 6.89
C THR A 43 7.13 2.76 7.62
N GLY A 44 6.43 1.72 7.10
CA GLY A 44 6.50 0.35 7.61
C GLY A 44 5.18 -0.21 8.08
N SER A 45 4.06 0.42 7.74
CA SER A 45 2.72 -0.04 8.12
C SER A 45 2.31 -1.37 7.48
N GLN A 46 3.07 -1.89 6.52
CA GLN A 46 2.86 -3.18 5.87
C GLN A 46 3.84 -4.27 6.34
N GLY A 47 4.66 -3.97 7.33
CA GLY A 47 5.66 -4.92 7.86
C GLY A 47 6.84 -5.18 6.93
N GLU A 48 7.13 -4.26 6.01
CA GLU A 48 8.25 -4.40 5.08
C GLU A 48 9.58 -4.51 5.83
N PRO A 49 10.42 -5.53 5.56
CA PRO A 49 11.61 -5.84 6.38
C PRO A 49 12.61 -4.71 6.54
N MET A 50 12.74 -3.85 5.52
CA MET A 50 13.69 -2.73 5.52
C MET A 50 13.08 -1.39 5.94
N SER A 51 11.81 -1.38 6.32
CA SER A 51 11.11 -0.16 6.73
C SER A 51 11.62 0.38 8.07
N ALA A 52 11.36 1.65 8.34
CA ALA A 52 11.76 2.28 9.58
C ALA A 52 11.09 1.60 10.79
N LEU A 53 9.78 1.35 10.72
CA LEU A 53 9.03 0.75 11.82
C LEU A 53 9.49 -0.69 12.12
N THR A 54 9.71 -1.53 11.10
CA THR A 54 10.22 -2.89 11.30
C THR A 54 11.59 -2.89 11.96
N ARG A 55 12.49 -2.01 11.53
CA ARG A 55 13.81 -1.89 12.16
C ARG A 55 13.73 -1.34 13.59
N MET A 56 12.72 -0.52 13.91
CA MET A 56 12.48 -0.10 15.30
C MET A 56 11.97 -1.25 16.14
N SER A 57 11.05 -2.07 15.62
CA SER A 57 10.47 -3.21 16.35
C SER A 57 11.49 -4.31 16.65
N THR A 58 12.50 -4.49 15.78
CA THR A 58 13.61 -5.45 15.98
C THR A 58 14.80 -4.87 16.72
N GLY A 59 14.80 -3.58 17.04
CA GLY A 59 15.92 -2.90 17.69
C GLY A 59 17.09 -2.52 16.76
N ASP A 60 16.93 -2.73 15.45
CA ASP A 60 17.98 -2.47 14.44
C ASP A 60 18.02 -1.00 13.96
N HIS A 61 17.12 -0.17 14.44
CA HIS A 61 17.11 1.24 14.07
C HIS A 61 18.19 2.00 14.84
N ARG A 62 19.09 2.68 14.10
CA ARG A 62 20.32 3.27 14.67
C ARG A 62 20.07 4.40 15.67
N GLN A 63 19.00 5.18 15.49
CA GLN A 63 18.78 6.43 16.20
C GLN A 63 17.55 6.41 17.10
N VAL A 64 16.57 5.56 16.80
CA VAL A 64 15.31 5.48 17.52
C VAL A 64 15.20 4.14 18.21
N LYS A 65 14.90 4.17 19.48
CA LYS A 65 14.59 2.99 20.30
C LYS A 65 13.17 3.11 20.78
N VAL A 66 12.40 2.06 20.62
CA VAL A 66 11.03 1.97 21.12
C VAL A 66 11.04 1.37 22.53
N GLY A 67 10.18 1.86 23.40
CA GLY A 67 10.09 1.44 24.78
C GLY A 67 8.69 1.62 25.41
N PRO A 68 8.55 1.41 26.74
CA PRO A 68 7.26 1.36 27.43
C PRO A 68 6.46 2.67 27.46
N ASN A 69 7.08 3.80 27.14
CA ASN A 69 6.41 5.11 27.13
C ASN A 69 6.00 5.55 25.73
N ASP A 70 6.23 4.70 24.73
CA ASP A 70 5.90 5.03 23.35
C ASP A 70 4.48 4.61 23.00
N TYR A 71 3.80 5.49 22.27
CA TYR A 71 2.46 5.29 21.74
C TYR A 71 2.52 5.22 20.23
N ILE A 72 2.17 4.08 19.66
CA ILE A 72 2.35 3.81 18.22
C ILE A 72 0.99 3.62 17.56
N ILE A 73 0.72 4.39 16.51
CA ILE A 73 -0.52 4.30 15.72
C ILE A 73 -0.19 3.79 14.32
N LEU A 74 -0.69 2.61 13.97
CA LEU A 74 -0.65 2.09 12.60
C LEU A 74 -1.90 2.56 11.85
N SER A 75 -1.78 3.68 11.14
CA SER A 75 -2.86 4.26 10.33
C SER A 75 -2.92 3.61 8.95
N ALA A 76 -3.06 2.28 8.91
CA ALA A 76 -3.14 1.51 7.67
C ALA A 76 -3.83 0.17 7.92
N HIS A 77 -4.49 -0.38 6.88
CA HIS A 77 -4.91 -1.78 6.88
C HIS A 77 -3.85 -2.64 6.19
N PRO A 78 -3.59 -3.84 6.70
CA PRO A 78 -2.73 -4.79 6.00
C PRO A 78 -3.26 -5.07 4.58
N ILE A 79 -2.40 -5.00 3.60
CA ILE A 79 -2.71 -5.48 2.25
C ILE A 79 -2.85 -7.02 2.34
N PRO A 80 -3.84 -7.63 1.64
CA PRO A 80 -4.00 -9.08 1.64
C PRO A 80 -2.68 -9.81 1.37
N GLY A 81 -2.26 -10.67 2.30
CA GLY A 81 -0.97 -11.37 2.29
C GLY A 81 0.11 -10.77 3.21
N ASN A 82 -0.07 -9.55 3.71
CA ASN A 82 0.86 -8.91 4.65
C ASN A 82 0.43 -9.03 6.12
N GLU A 83 -0.70 -9.68 6.40
CA GLU A 83 -1.28 -9.75 7.76
C GLU A 83 -0.28 -10.32 8.77
N LYS A 84 0.44 -11.38 8.39
CA LYS A 84 1.45 -12.01 9.26
C LYS A 84 2.64 -11.08 9.50
N LEU A 85 3.10 -10.37 8.48
CA LEU A 85 4.22 -9.42 8.60
C LEU A 85 3.85 -8.26 9.53
N VAL A 86 2.67 -7.67 9.33
CA VAL A 86 2.16 -6.59 10.19
C VAL A 86 1.95 -7.10 11.62
N GLY A 87 1.34 -8.28 11.79
CA GLY A 87 1.16 -8.91 13.09
C GLY A 87 2.46 -9.13 13.84
N ASN A 88 3.52 -9.55 13.17
CA ASN A 88 4.85 -9.71 13.77
C ASN A 88 5.39 -8.37 14.26
N VAL A 89 5.33 -7.31 13.46
CA VAL A 89 5.78 -5.97 13.86
C VAL A 89 5.01 -5.47 15.07
N VAL A 90 3.69 -5.63 15.10
CA VAL A 90 2.86 -5.26 16.26
C VAL A 90 3.28 -6.02 17.52
N ASN A 91 3.45 -7.34 17.41
CA ASN A 91 3.88 -8.17 18.52
C ASN A 91 5.26 -7.75 19.06
N ASP A 92 6.20 -7.45 18.18
CA ASP A 92 7.54 -7.07 18.58
C ASP A 92 7.56 -5.69 19.24
N LEU A 93 6.78 -4.73 18.76
CA LEU A 93 6.61 -3.43 19.41
C LEU A 93 5.98 -3.56 20.80
N MET A 94 4.95 -4.40 20.95
CA MET A 94 4.33 -4.69 22.25
C MET A 94 5.29 -5.39 23.22
N LYS A 95 6.15 -6.29 22.74
CA LYS A 95 7.21 -6.92 23.56
C LYS A 95 8.22 -5.90 24.09
N LEU A 96 8.47 -4.81 23.35
CA LEU A 96 9.28 -3.68 23.81
C LEU A 96 8.56 -2.81 24.85
N GLY A 97 7.27 -3.07 25.10
CA GLY A 97 6.44 -2.38 26.08
C GLY A 97 5.65 -1.20 25.50
N ALA A 98 5.74 -0.92 24.20
CA ALA A 98 4.99 0.15 23.57
C ALA A 98 3.48 -0.13 23.57
N ASP A 99 2.69 0.94 23.67
CA ASP A 99 1.24 0.88 23.45
C ASP A 99 0.96 1.03 21.95
N VAL A 100 0.32 0.01 21.34
CA VAL A 100 0.14 -0.04 19.88
C VAL A 100 -1.33 -0.04 19.53
N ILE A 101 -1.76 1.02 18.83
CA ILE A 101 -3.09 1.10 18.21
C ILE A 101 -2.99 0.63 16.76
N TYR A 102 -3.76 -0.38 16.44
CA TYR A 102 -3.84 -0.96 15.11
C TYR A 102 -5.25 -1.50 14.85
N GLU A 103 -5.59 -1.77 13.58
CA GLU A 103 -6.88 -2.32 13.15
C GLU A 103 -8.12 -1.44 13.37
N ASN A 104 -9.30 -2.04 13.10
CA ASN A 104 -10.60 -1.37 13.05
C ASN A 104 -11.17 -0.93 14.40
N SER A 105 -10.55 -1.30 15.52
CA SER A 105 -11.01 -0.93 16.86
C SER A 105 -10.97 0.57 17.13
N TYR A 106 -10.15 1.26 16.36
CA TYR A 106 -9.99 2.71 16.42
C TYR A 106 -10.02 3.23 14.99
N ASN A 107 -10.90 4.17 14.66
CA ASN A 107 -10.98 4.77 13.32
C ASN A 107 -9.73 5.59 12.97
N VAL A 108 -8.57 4.95 12.93
CA VAL A 108 -7.28 5.59 12.67
C VAL A 108 -6.87 5.57 11.20
N HIS A 109 -7.62 4.89 10.36
CA HIS A 109 -7.36 4.80 8.93
C HIS A 109 -8.58 5.13 8.09
N VAL A 110 -8.35 5.90 7.03
CA VAL A 110 -9.37 6.19 6.01
C VAL A 110 -8.88 5.62 4.68
N SER A 111 -9.72 4.80 4.03
CA SER A 111 -9.41 4.26 2.71
C SER A 111 -9.27 5.39 1.68
N GLY A 112 -8.23 5.30 0.85
CA GLY A 112 -8.07 6.17 -0.31
C GLY A 112 -8.92 5.75 -1.52
N HIS A 113 -9.56 4.56 -1.47
CA HIS A 113 -10.44 4.09 -2.52
C HIS A 113 -11.84 4.68 -2.36
N ALA A 114 -12.44 5.11 -3.49
CA ALA A 114 -13.80 5.60 -3.52
C ALA A 114 -14.79 4.51 -3.08
N CYS A 115 -15.81 4.89 -2.31
CA CYS A 115 -16.94 4.01 -2.03
C CYS A 115 -17.87 3.90 -3.25
N GLN A 116 -18.85 3.00 -3.17
CA GLN A 116 -19.75 2.73 -4.29
C GLN A 116 -20.48 3.97 -4.77
N ASP A 117 -20.99 4.80 -3.86
CA ASP A 117 -21.78 5.97 -4.22
C ASP A 117 -20.91 7.11 -4.76
N GLU A 118 -19.69 7.26 -4.29
CA GLU A 118 -18.72 8.19 -4.87
C GLU A 118 -18.37 7.78 -6.31
N THR A 119 -18.17 6.48 -6.56
CA THR A 119 -17.95 5.94 -7.91
C THR A 119 -19.16 6.22 -8.82
N LYS A 120 -20.39 6.00 -8.35
CA LYS A 120 -21.61 6.31 -9.09
C LYS A 120 -21.70 7.80 -9.41
N MET A 121 -21.41 8.65 -8.42
CA MET A 121 -21.41 10.10 -8.59
C MET A 121 -20.41 10.53 -9.66
N LEU A 122 -19.17 10.04 -9.60
CA LEU A 122 -18.14 10.34 -10.59
C LEU A 122 -18.57 9.92 -11.99
N LEU A 123 -19.07 8.70 -12.16
CA LEU A 123 -19.55 8.19 -13.44
C LEU A 123 -20.73 9.02 -13.99
N SER A 124 -21.65 9.43 -13.13
CA SER A 124 -22.79 10.25 -13.51
C SER A 124 -22.40 11.67 -13.94
N LEU A 125 -21.39 12.25 -13.31
CA LEU A 125 -20.85 13.57 -13.65
C LEU A 125 -20.01 13.54 -14.93
N THR A 126 -19.14 12.56 -15.08
CA THR A 126 -18.19 12.47 -16.22
C THR A 126 -18.84 11.88 -17.47
N ARG A 127 -19.88 11.05 -17.32
CA ARG A 127 -20.60 10.35 -18.40
C ARG A 127 -19.62 9.72 -19.42
N PRO A 128 -18.71 8.83 -18.99
CA PRO A 128 -17.66 8.31 -19.85
C PRO A 128 -18.27 7.49 -20.99
N LYS A 129 -17.64 7.54 -22.16
CA LYS A 129 -18.05 6.70 -23.31
C LYS A 129 -17.73 5.22 -23.05
N PHE A 130 -16.65 4.95 -22.36
CA PHE A 130 -16.17 3.61 -22.02
C PHE A 130 -15.71 3.56 -20.56
N PHE A 131 -15.72 2.36 -20.02
CA PHE A 131 -15.29 2.11 -18.65
C PHE A 131 -14.42 0.86 -18.59
N VAL A 132 -13.23 1.00 -18.00
CA VAL A 132 -12.28 -0.11 -17.78
C VAL A 132 -11.92 -0.12 -16.30
N PRO A 133 -12.50 -1.01 -15.50
CA PRO A 133 -12.08 -1.15 -14.12
C PRO A 133 -10.68 -1.74 -14.06
N VAL A 134 -9.82 -1.16 -13.24
CA VAL A 134 -8.44 -1.59 -13.04
C VAL A 134 -8.14 -1.74 -11.55
N HIS A 135 -7.07 -2.45 -11.23
CA HIS A 135 -6.60 -2.68 -9.87
C HIS A 135 -7.53 -3.57 -9.03
N GLY A 136 -6.99 -4.64 -8.53
CA GLY A 136 -7.70 -5.62 -7.72
C GLY A 136 -7.88 -6.97 -8.43
N GLU A 137 -8.53 -7.89 -7.75
CA GLU A 137 -8.86 -9.20 -8.28
C GLU A 137 -10.06 -9.12 -9.25
N TYR A 138 -10.25 -10.15 -10.07
CA TYR A 138 -11.36 -10.22 -11.02
C TYR A 138 -12.74 -9.94 -10.39
N LYS A 139 -12.98 -10.46 -9.17
CA LYS A 139 -14.23 -10.19 -8.44
C LYS A 139 -14.47 -8.69 -8.18
N HIS A 140 -13.38 -7.93 -7.92
CA HIS A 140 -13.46 -6.48 -7.70
C HIS A 140 -13.77 -5.74 -9.00
N LEU A 141 -13.14 -6.15 -10.10
CA LEU A 141 -13.39 -5.58 -11.43
C LEU A 141 -14.85 -5.82 -11.85
N MET A 142 -15.38 -7.02 -11.62
CA MET A 142 -16.77 -7.38 -11.90
C MET A 142 -17.77 -6.55 -11.08
N LYS A 143 -17.49 -6.35 -9.79
CA LYS A 143 -18.35 -5.53 -8.91
C LYS A 143 -18.32 -4.08 -9.33
N ASN A 144 -17.16 -3.52 -9.66
CA ASN A 144 -17.02 -2.15 -10.14
C ASN A 144 -17.71 -1.95 -11.50
N ALA A 145 -17.61 -2.90 -12.42
CA ALA A 145 -18.40 -2.92 -13.66
C ALA A 145 -19.93 -2.92 -13.38
N GLY A 146 -20.35 -3.62 -12.33
CA GLY A 146 -21.73 -3.60 -11.86
C GLY A 146 -22.19 -2.22 -11.41
N VAL A 147 -21.34 -1.46 -10.74
CA VAL A 147 -21.60 -0.06 -10.36
C VAL A 147 -21.79 0.80 -11.60
N ALA A 148 -20.92 0.67 -12.61
CA ALA A 148 -21.04 1.42 -13.85
C ALA A 148 -22.37 1.12 -14.60
N ARG A 149 -22.80 -0.14 -14.63
CA ARG A 149 -24.12 -0.52 -15.20
C ARG A 149 -25.28 0.10 -14.44
N SER A 150 -25.19 0.14 -13.11
CA SER A 150 -26.26 0.67 -12.26
C SER A 150 -26.56 2.16 -12.49
N VAL A 151 -25.60 2.90 -13.04
CA VAL A 151 -25.77 4.31 -13.45
C VAL A 151 -26.06 4.47 -14.95
N GLY A 152 -26.39 3.37 -15.66
CA GLY A 152 -26.85 3.39 -17.04
C GLY A 152 -25.78 3.23 -18.11
N LEU A 153 -24.54 2.86 -17.75
CA LEU A 153 -23.52 2.57 -18.76
C LEU A 153 -23.78 1.22 -19.45
N ASP A 154 -23.82 1.23 -20.78
CA ASP A 154 -24.04 0.01 -21.58
C ASP A 154 -22.94 -1.02 -21.31
N GLN A 155 -23.35 -2.28 -21.10
CA GLN A 155 -22.43 -3.41 -20.92
C GLN A 155 -21.39 -3.52 -22.04
N LYS A 156 -21.77 -3.20 -23.29
CA LYS A 156 -20.86 -3.24 -24.45
C LYS A 156 -19.73 -2.19 -24.38
N LYS A 157 -19.89 -1.19 -23.53
CA LYS A 157 -18.92 -0.10 -23.29
C LYS A 157 -18.04 -0.35 -22.07
N ILE A 158 -18.19 -1.49 -21.40
CA ILE A 158 -17.43 -1.89 -20.23
C ILE A 158 -16.48 -3.02 -20.64
N ILE A 159 -15.19 -2.81 -20.50
CA ILE A 159 -14.17 -3.82 -20.77
C ILE A 159 -13.52 -4.24 -19.46
N ILE A 160 -13.68 -5.52 -19.09
CA ILE A 160 -12.94 -6.16 -18.02
C ILE A 160 -11.79 -6.91 -18.67
N SER A 161 -10.57 -6.59 -18.26
CA SER A 161 -9.38 -7.08 -18.92
C SER A 161 -8.44 -7.77 -17.93
N ASP A 162 -7.75 -8.80 -18.41
CA ASP A 162 -6.64 -9.43 -17.71
C ASP A 162 -5.33 -8.69 -17.93
N ILE A 163 -4.34 -8.99 -17.08
CA ILE A 163 -2.97 -8.47 -17.22
C ILE A 163 -2.39 -8.91 -18.56
N GLY A 164 -1.74 -7.98 -19.27
CA GLY A 164 -1.13 -8.22 -20.56
C GLY A 164 -2.05 -8.04 -21.76
N ARG A 165 -3.34 -7.72 -21.58
CA ARG A 165 -4.22 -7.38 -22.67
C ARG A 165 -3.99 -5.95 -23.13
N VAL A 166 -3.90 -5.74 -24.43
CA VAL A 166 -3.78 -4.40 -25.04
C VAL A 166 -5.18 -3.90 -25.36
N ILE A 167 -5.53 -2.75 -24.79
CA ILE A 167 -6.79 -2.06 -25.04
C ILE A 167 -6.48 -0.83 -25.90
N GLU A 168 -7.12 -0.73 -27.04
CA GLU A 168 -7.01 0.42 -27.94
C GLU A 168 -8.33 1.18 -28.01
N THR A 169 -8.23 2.50 -28.09
CA THR A 169 -9.38 3.36 -28.33
C THR A 169 -9.01 4.50 -29.26
N ASP A 170 -9.93 4.83 -30.17
CA ASP A 170 -9.91 6.00 -31.05
C ASP A 170 -10.83 7.12 -30.55
N GLY A 171 -11.38 6.97 -29.33
CA GLY A 171 -12.39 7.88 -28.75
C GLY A 171 -13.83 7.63 -29.22
N VAL A 172 -14.02 6.79 -30.23
CA VAL A 172 -15.35 6.35 -30.75
C VAL A 172 -15.58 4.88 -30.45
N THR A 173 -14.55 4.06 -30.60
CA THR A 173 -14.53 2.62 -30.28
C THR A 173 -13.47 2.31 -29.24
N MET A 174 -13.69 1.22 -28.50
CA MET A 174 -12.68 0.65 -27.60
C MET A 174 -12.74 -0.87 -27.70
N ARG A 175 -11.58 -1.51 -27.83
CA ARG A 175 -11.48 -2.96 -28.02
C ARG A 175 -10.17 -3.52 -27.51
N ILE A 176 -10.17 -4.81 -27.20
CA ILE A 176 -8.93 -5.57 -26.95
C ILE A 176 -8.36 -5.97 -28.32
N THR A 177 -7.14 -5.54 -28.62
CA THR A 177 -6.50 -5.73 -29.92
C THR A 177 -5.34 -6.71 -29.89
N GLY A 178 -4.80 -7.02 -28.72
CA GLY A 178 -3.69 -7.93 -28.62
C GLY A 178 -3.28 -8.27 -27.20
N THR A 179 -2.12 -8.86 -27.09
CA THR A 179 -1.49 -9.21 -25.81
C THR A 179 -0.02 -8.83 -25.83
N VAL A 180 0.49 -8.46 -24.66
CA VAL A 180 1.93 -8.31 -24.41
C VAL A 180 2.36 -9.36 -23.38
N PRO A 181 3.64 -9.76 -23.35
CA PRO A 181 4.14 -10.63 -22.30
C PRO A 181 3.80 -10.07 -20.93
N ALA A 182 3.12 -10.88 -20.12
CA ALA A 182 2.71 -10.54 -18.77
C ALA A 182 2.68 -11.80 -17.92
N GLY A 183 2.75 -11.63 -16.61
CA GLY A 183 2.70 -12.75 -15.69
C GLY A 183 3.76 -12.63 -14.59
N ARG A 184 3.99 -13.71 -13.89
CA ARG A 184 4.97 -13.76 -12.82
C ARG A 184 6.36 -13.97 -13.42
N VAL A 185 7.28 -13.07 -13.13
CA VAL A 185 8.70 -13.26 -13.38
C VAL A 185 9.32 -13.73 -12.07
N LEU A 186 9.84 -14.93 -12.06
CA LEU A 186 10.50 -15.50 -10.89
C LEU A 186 11.97 -15.13 -10.93
N VAL A 187 12.53 -14.82 -9.75
CA VAL A 187 13.95 -14.46 -9.61
C VAL A 187 14.56 -15.35 -8.55
N ASP A 188 15.66 -16.01 -8.88
CA ASP A 188 16.45 -16.80 -7.95
C ASP A 188 17.93 -16.45 -8.10
N GLY A 189 18.48 -15.74 -7.13
CA GLY A 189 19.82 -15.19 -7.19
C GLY A 189 20.00 -14.26 -8.39
N LEU A 190 20.90 -14.59 -9.30
CA LEU A 190 21.15 -13.84 -10.55
C LEU A 190 20.26 -14.28 -11.72
N GLY A 191 19.51 -15.36 -11.54
CA GLY A 191 18.60 -15.89 -12.56
C GLY A 191 17.26 -15.15 -12.58
N VAL A 192 16.87 -14.59 -13.71
CA VAL A 192 15.58 -13.90 -13.90
C VAL A 192 14.75 -14.68 -14.92
N GLY A 193 13.57 -15.18 -14.49
CA GLY A 193 12.63 -15.87 -15.35
C GLY A 193 12.94 -17.36 -15.60
N ASP A 194 14.11 -17.84 -15.29
CA ASP A 194 14.55 -19.23 -15.50
C ASP A 194 14.70 -19.97 -14.16
N VAL A 195 13.63 -19.97 -13.37
CA VAL A 195 13.59 -20.69 -12.09
C VAL A 195 13.00 -22.08 -12.34
N GLY A 196 13.85 -23.11 -12.27
CA GLY A 196 13.45 -24.47 -12.52
C GLY A 196 12.42 -25.02 -11.50
N SER A 197 11.63 -25.99 -11.91
CA SER A 197 10.60 -26.63 -11.07
C SER A 197 11.16 -27.25 -9.78
N VAL A 198 12.42 -27.67 -9.77
CA VAL A 198 13.11 -28.20 -8.60
C VAL A 198 13.25 -27.12 -7.53
N VAL A 199 13.74 -25.95 -7.90
CA VAL A 199 13.91 -24.80 -6.97
C VAL A 199 12.56 -24.39 -6.38
N LEU A 200 11.52 -24.33 -7.19
CA LEU A 200 10.17 -24.00 -6.72
C LEU A 200 9.62 -25.01 -5.72
N ARG A 201 9.84 -26.31 -6.01
CA ARG A 201 9.46 -27.40 -5.12
C ARG A 201 10.20 -27.34 -3.80
N ASP A 202 11.52 -27.15 -3.85
CA ASP A 202 12.36 -27.13 -2.67
C ASP A 202 12.04 -25.92 -1.79
N ARG A 203 11.81 -24.74 -2.37
CA ARG A 203 11.33 -23.57 -1.64
C ARG A 203 9.95 -23.77 -1.01
N LYS A 204 9.07 -24.50 -1.68
CA LYS A 204 7.76 -24.82 -1.13
C LYS A 204 7.89 -25.75 0.08
N LEU A 205 8.72 -26.80 -0.02
CA LEU A 205 9.00 -27.71 1.10
C LEU A 205 9.61 -26.96 2.29
N LEU A 206 10.60 -26.10 2.06
CA LEU A 206 11.19 -25.27 3.12
C LEU A 206 10.14 -24.37 3.80
N ALA A 207 9.24 -23.77 3.05
CA ALA A 207 8.18 -22.93 3.60
C ALA A 207 7.13 -23.76 4.41
N GLU A 208 6.86 -25.01 4.02
CA GLU A 208 5.97 -25.92 4.73
C GLU A 208 6.61 -26.44 6.03
N GLU A 209 7.93 -26.66 6.04
CA GLU A 209 8.70 -27.12 7.20
C GLU A 209 9.09 -25.98 8.16
N GLY A 210 8.78 -24.75 7.85
CA GLY A 210 9.01 -23.59 8.72
C GLY A 210 10.47 -23.13 8.78
N LEU A 211 11.25 -23.36 7.75
CA LEU A 211 12.64 -22.90 7.58
C LEU A 211 12.71 -21.63 6.72
#